data_6d2adc8c99ebfc899331d4e2586aef4b
#
_entry.id   6d2adc8c99ebfc899331d4e2586aef4b
#
_cell.length_a   1.000
_cell.length_b   1.000
_cell.length_c   1.000
_cell.angle_alpha   90.00
_cell.angle_beta   90.00
_cell.angle_gamma   90.00
#
_symmetry.space_group_name_H-M   'P 1'
#
loop_
_entity.id
_entity.type
_entity.pdbx_description
1 polymer ?
#
loop_
_entity_poly.entity_id
_entity_poly.type
_entity_poly.pdbx_seq_one_letter_code
_entity_poly.pdbx_strand_id
1 'polypeptide(L)'
;MSKKPIVGGIILAAIVGVVFAGAQINPDNPENEKSPNSEVWSTRIAGPEFDDVFNHRYSPITLERKVPYEFDFVPMGDSPERLKISVGGKGSGVEVFSEMFILEGTLVDTGISEYYTWDYTGNKNFEISYQQCTNQKTCNYDIIVERHGNLKGSVTISLSR
;
A
#
# COMPACT_ATOMS: atom_id res chain seq x y z
N MET A 1 -50.90 -25.59 23.75
CA MET A 1 -49.67 -25.92 22.99
C MET A 1 -48.63 -24.85 23.21
N SER A 2 -47.47 -25.20 23.77
CA SER A 2 -46.42 -24.23 24.12
C SER A 2 -45.71 -23.73 22.87
N LYS A 3 -45.72 -22.42 22.64
CA LYS A 3 -45.00 -21.75 21.51
C LYS A 3 -43.47 -21.66 21.69
N LYS A 4 -42.95 -22.16 22.83
CA LYS A 4 -41.54 -22.10 23.20
C LYS A 4 -40.54 -22.84 22.24
N PRO A 5 -40.83 -24.00 21.65
CA PRO A 5 -39.92 -24.67 20.74
C PRO A 5 -39.78 -23.97 19.38
N ILE A 6 -40.81 -23.23 18.95
CA ILE A 6 -40.75 -22.48 17.67
C ILE A 6 -39.85 -21.25 17.80
N VAL A 7 -39.92 -20.53 18.92
CA VAL A 7 -39.05 -19.37 19.19
C VAL A 7 -37.59 -19.80 19.29
N GLY A 8 -37.30 -20.93 19.95
CA GLY A 8 -35.94 -21.48 20.04
C GLY A 8 -35.38 -21.87 18.66
N GLY A 9 -36.21 -22.45 17.78
CA GLY A 9 -35.80 -22.80 16.40
C GLY A 9 -35.48 -21.57 15.55
N ILE A 10 -36.24 -20.48 15.68
CA ILE A 10 -36.02 -19.25 14.95
C ILE A 10 -34.71 -18.56 15.42
N ILE A 11 -34.44 -18.56 16.72
CA ILE A 11 -33.20 -17.97 17.27
C ILE A 11 -31.99 -18.80 16.81
N LEU A 12 -32.08 -20.14 16.82
CA LEU A 12 -31.00 -21.00 16.34
C LEU A 12 -30.72 -20.79 14.85
N ALA A 13 -31.76 -20.68 14.02
CA ALA A 13 -31.61 -20.41 12.59
C ALA A 13 -30.99 -19.02 12.33
N ALA A 14 -31.34 -18.01 13.13
CA ALA A 14 -30.73 -16.69 13.02
C ALA A 14 -29.24 -16.70 13.39
N ILE A 15 -28.85 -17.40 14.47
CA ILE A 15 -27.45 -17.54 14.88
C ILE A 15 -26.65 -18.28 13.81
N VAL A 16 -27.16 -19.37 13.27
CA VAL A 16 -26.50 -20.12 12.18
C VAL A 16 -26.35 -19.22 10.94
N GLY A 17 -27.37 -18.45 10.59
CA GLY A 17 -27.32 -17.51 9.47
C GLY A 17 -26.24 -16.43 9.65
N VAL A 18 -26.10 -15.87 10.85
CA VAL A 18 -25.07 -14.87 11.16
C VAL A 18 -23.66 -15.49 11.12
N VAL A 19 -23.49 -16.71 11.62
CA VAL A 19 -22.20 -17.42 11.58
C VAL A 19 -21.80 -17.75 10.13
N PHE A 20 -22.75 -18.19 9.29
CA PHE A 20 -22.48 -18.43 7.88
C PHE A 20 -22.16 -17.13 7.11
N ALA A 21 -22.90 -16.05 7.36
CA ALA A 21 -22.60 -14.76 6.75
C ALA A 21 -21.26 -14.19 7.25
N GLY A 22 -20.94 -14.35 8.54
CA GLY A 22 -19.66 -13.94 9.12
C GLY A 22 -18.48 -14.75 8.57
N ALA A 23 -18.66 -16.04 8.27
CA ALA A 23 -17.63 -16.86 7.64
C ALA A 23 -17.35 -16.47 6.17
N GLN A 24 -18.34 -15.89 5.49
CA GLN A 24 -18.21 -15.36 4.12
C GLN A 24 -17.49 -13.99 4.10
N ILE A 25 -17.50 -13.28 5.22
CA ILE A 25 -16.86 -11.94 5.37
C ILE A 25 -15.55 -12.07 6.18
N ASN A 26 -15.03 -13.28 6.35
CA ASN A 26 -13.77 -13.46 7.05
C ASN A 26 -12.64 -12.77 6.27
N PRO A 27 -11.98 -11.72 6.82
CA PRO A 27 -10.86 -11.06 6.16
C PRO A 27 -9.67 -12.01 5.91
N ASP A 28 -9.59 -13.12 6.64
CA ASP A 28 -8.57 -14.17 6.48
C ASP A 28 -8.99 -15.27 5.49
N ASN A 29 -10.08 -15.07 4.72
CA ASN A 29 -10.42 -16.02 3.66
C ASN A 29 -9.37 -15.94 2.55
N PRO A 30 -8.63 -17.04 2.24
CA PRO A 30 -7.61 -17.05 1.19
C PRO A 30 -8.16 -16.69 -0.22
N GLU A 31 -9.47 -16.78 -0.44
CA GLU A 31 -10.10 -16.28 -1.68
C GLU A 31 -10.20 -14.76 -1.76
N ASN A 32 -10.07 -14.04 -0.61
CA ASN A 32 -9.95 -12.59 -0.54
C ASN A 32 -8.50 -12.14 -0.54
N GLU A 33 -7.54 -13.04 -0.46
CA GLU A 33 -6.17 -12.71 -0.76
C GLU A 33 -6.13 -12.31 -2.24
N LYS A 34 -6.02 -11.00 -2.50
CA LYS A 34 -5.45 -10.51 -3.75
C LYS A 34 -4.27 -11.45 -4.01
N SER A 35 -4.24 -12.08 -5.18
CA SER A 35 -3.07 -12.85 -5.66
C SER A 35 -1.83 -12.16 -5.14
N PRO A 36 -0.95 -12.83 -4.38
CA PRO A 36 0.13 -12.13 -3.72
C PRO A 36 0.91 -11.39 -4.78
N ASN A 37 0.63 -10.09 -4.91
CA ASN A 37 1.51 -9.20 -5.62
C ASN A 37 2.84 -9.43 -4.94
N SER A 38 3.77 -10.09 -5.60
CA SER A 38 5.02 -10.42 -4.95
C SER A 38 5.72 -9.11 -4.65
N GLU A 39 5.82 -8.78 -3.37
CA GLU A 39 6.57 -7.63 -2.91
C GLU A 39 8.00 -7.72 -3.44
N VAL A 40 8.42 -6.70 -4.15
CA VAL A 40 9.75 -6.60 -4.75
C VAL A 40 10.68 -5.81 -3.85
N TRP A 41 10.11 -4.84 -3.14
CA TRP A 41 10.84 -3.96 -2.24
C TRP A 41 9.88 -3.32 -1.24
N SER A 42 10.34 -3.13 -0.01
CA SER A 42 9.64 -2.32 0.97
C SER A 42 10.60 -1.59 1.90
N THR A 43 10.13 -0.48 2.45
CA THR A 43 10.83 0.28 3.48
C THR A 43 9.85 0.96 4.40
N ARG A 44 10.27 1.16 5.64
CA ARG A 44 9.57 2.04 6.58
C ARG A 44 10.46 3.25 6.87
N ILE A 45 9.95 4.41 6.57
CA ILE A 45 10.56 5.67 6.97
C ILE A 45 9.99 6.03 8.32
N ALA A 46 10.78 5.89 9.37
CA ALA A 46 10.40 6.23 10.74
C ALA A 46 11.64 6.30 11.62
N GLY A 47 11.57 7.13 12.66
CA GLY A 47 12.61 7.20 13.68
C GLY A 47 13.65 8.29 13.46
N PRO A 48 14.54 8.46 14.43
CA PRO A 48 15.48 9.59 14.48
C PRO A 48 16.49 9.61 13.32
N GLU A 49 16.82 8.46 12.75
CA GLU A 49 17.75 8.38 11.62
C GLU A 49 17.24 9.05 10.34
N PHE A 50 15.91 9.30 10.27
CA PHE A 50 15.28 9.95 9.12
C PHE A 50 14.84 11.40 9.42
N ASP A 51 14.94 11.85 10.65
CA ASP A 51 14.42 13.16 11.07
C ASP A 51 15.04 14.31 10.26
N ASP A 52 16.33 14.22 9.95
CA ASP A 52 17.09 15.24 9.24
C ASP A 52 17.29 14.92 7.74
N VAL A 53 16.79 13.75 7.28
CA VAL A 53 16.97 13.31 5.89
C VAL A 53 15.74 13.65 5.07
N PHE A 54 15.86 14.74 4.31
CA PHE A 54 14.86 15.15 3.34
C PHE A 54 14.75 14.19 2.15
N ASN A 55 15.88 13.70 1.66
CA ASN A 55 16.00 12.82 0.50
C ASN A 55 16.81 11.58 0.88
N HIS A 56 16.27 10.39 0.65
CA HIS A 56 16.95 9.13 0.91
C HIS A 56 16.97 8.25 -0.33
N ARG A 57 18.16 7.73 -0.65
CA ARG A 57 18.36 6.79 -1.75
C ARG A 57 18.48 5.37 -1.23
N TYR A 58 17.64 4.48 -1.75
CA TYR A 58 17.68 3.06 -1.48
C TYR A 58 18.42 2.32 -2.61
N SER A 59 19.34 1.45 -2.24
CA SER A 59 20.24 0.75 -3.16
C SER A 59 19.63 -0.47 -3.82
N PRO A 60 20.27 -0.92 -4.93
CA PRO A 60 19.53 -1.12 -6.15
C PRO A 60 18.56 -2.28 -6.01
N ILE A 61 17.37 -2.07 -6.53
CA ILE A 61 16.38 -3.11 -6.79
C ILE A 61 16.53 -3.60 -8.23
N THR A 62 16.22 -4.88 -8.44
CA THR A 62 16.21 -5.47 -9.79
C THR A 62 14.78 -5.55 -10.28
N LEU A 63 14.47 -4.83 -11.36
CA LEU A 63 13.15 -4.81 -11.96
C LEU A 63 13.16 -5.45 -13.36
N GLU A 64 12.06 -6.14 -13.68
CA GLU A 64 11.85 -6.79 -14.98
C GLU A 64 11.18 -5.82 -15.96
N ARG A 65 11.57 -5.92 -17.21
CA ARG A 65 10.94 -5.17 -18.31
C ARG A 65 9.55 -5.72 -18.63
N LYS A 66 8.60 -4.83 -18.96
CA LYS A 66 7.23 -5.17 -19.33
C LYS A 66 6.44 -5.89 -18.22
N VAL A 67 6.80 -5.63 -16.98
CA VAL A 67 6.05 -6.05 -15.82
C VAL A 67 5.45 -4.80 -15.20
N PRO A 68 4.15 -4.77 -14.92
CA PRO A 68 3.53 -3.67 -14.19
C PRO A 68 3.98 -3.71 -12.73
N TYR A 69 4.34 -2.55 -12.20
CA TYR A 69 4.70 -2.33 -10.80
C TYR A 69 3.76 -1.33 -10.18
N GLU A 70 3.46 -1.52 -8.90
CA GLU A 70 2.57 -0.65 -8.13
C GLU A 70 3.20 -0.29 -6.79
N PHE A 71 3.18 1.01 -6.44
CA PHE A 71 3.52 1.48 -5.11
C PHE A 71 2.30 1.43 -4.20
N ASP A 72 2.48 0.82 -3.02
CA ASP A 72 1.53 0.83 -1.93
C ASP A 72 2.09 1.59 -0.72
N PHE A 73 1.20 2.23 0.02
CA PHE A 73 1.53 3.04 1.17
C PHE A 73 0.71 2.63 2.39
N VAL A 74 1.35 2.63 3.56
CA VAL A 74 0.66 2.55 4.85
C VAL A 74 1.00 3.82 5.62
N PRO A 75 0.25 4.91 5.38
CA PRO A 75 0.42 6.17 6.06
C PRO A 75 -0.29 6.21 7.40
N MET A 76 0.07 7.20 8.20
CA MET A 76 -0.59 7.61 9.43
C MET A 76 -0.89 9.10 9.36
N GLY A 77 -1.68 9.63 10.29
CA GLY A 77 -2.03 11.06 10.30
C GLY A 77 -0.85 12.01 10.50
N ASP A 78 0.28 11.50 11.00
CA ASP A 78 1.54 12.22 11.17
C ASP A 78 2.54 12.00 10.03
N SER A 79 2.18 11.22 9.00
CA SER A 79 3.04 10.94 7.85
C SER A 79 3.42 12.23 7.09
N PRO A 80 4.52 12.24 6.32
CA PRO A 80 4.89 13.39 5.50
C PRO A 80 3.74 13.84 4.60
N GLU A 81 3.52 15.14 4.51
CA GLU A 81 2.41 15.69 3.70
C GLU A 81 2.53 15.33 2.21
N ARG A 82 3.77 15.24 1.74
CA ARG A 82 4.06 14.88 0.36
C ARG A 82 5.29 13.98 0.29
N LEU A 83 5.24 13.03 -0.63
CA LEU A 83 6.36 12.14 -0.97
C LEU A 83 6.63 12.24 -2.45
N LYS A 84 7.85 12.58 -2.85
CA LYS A 84 8.28 12.37 -4.23
C LYS A 84 9.08 11.07 -4.29
N ILE A 85 8.64 10.16 -5.15
CA ILE A 85 9.33 8.90 -5.39
C ILE A 85 9.84 8.91 -6.81
N SER A 86 11.14 8.69 -6.95
CA SER A 86 11.79 8.53 -8.25
C SER A 86 12.47 7.17 -8.31
N VAL A 87 12.31 6.48 -9.45
CA VAL A 87 13.01 5.23 -9.77
C VAL A 87 13.91 5.51 -10.96
N GLY A 88 15.23 5.37 -10.77
CA GLY A 88 16.21 5.71 -11.80
C GLY A 88 17.26 4.64 -11.98
N GLY A 89 17.74 4.49 -13.21
CA GLY A 89 18.82 3.56 -13.53
C GLY A 89 20.13 3.93 -12.83
N LYS A 90 20.75 2.97 -12.14
CA LYS A 90 22.00 3.18 -11.41
C LYS A 90 23.10 3.67 -12.36
N GLY A 91 23.48 4.94 -12.19
CA GLY A 91 24.57 5.55 -12.96
C GLY A 91 24.26 5.92 -14.41
N SER A 92 23.04 5.67 -14.90
CA SER A 92 22.64 5.98 -16.28
C SER A 92 21.94 7.34 -16.44
N GLY A 93 21.48 7.92 -15.35
CA GLY A 93 20.65 9.14 -15.40
C GLY A 93 19.26 8.94 -16.01
N VAL A 94 18.89 7.70 -16.34
CA VAL A 94 17.57 7.37 -16.90
C VAL A 94 16.57 7.22 -15.77
N GLU A 95 15.64 8.16 -15.67
CA GLU A 95 14.49 8.07 -14.78
C GLU A 95 13.39 7.26 -15.47
N VAL A 96 12.87 6.23 -14.79
CA VAL A 96 11.80 5.35 -15.33
C VAL A 96 10.44 5.69 -14.71
N PHE A 97 10.48 6.30 -13.54
CA PHE A 97 9.30 6.74 -12.81
C PHE A 97 9.65 7.95 -11.94
N SER A 98 8.76 8.92 -11.87
CA SER A 98 8.88 10.06 -10.93
C SER A 98 7.48 10.61 -10.68
N GLU A 99 7.04 10.57 -9.43
CA GLU A 99 5.71 11.03 -9.05
C GLU A 99 5.74 11.71 -7.69
N MET A 100 4.87 12.71 -7.54
CA MET A 100 4.61 13.39 -6.28
C MET A 100 3.30 12.89 -5.69
N PHE A 101 3.38 12.20 -4.57
CA PHE A 101 2.23 11.72 -3.82
C PHE A 101 1.84 12.73 -2.75
N ILE A 102 0.54 12.94 -2.57
CA ILE A 102 -0.03 13.89 -1.59
C ILE A 102 -0.83 13.10 -0.57
N LEU A 103 -0.55 13.31 0.71
CA LEU A 103 -1.29 12.69 1.81
C LEU A 103 -2.66 13.33 1.94
N GLU A 104 -3.71 12.53 1.84
CA GLU A 104 -5.10 12.95 1.99
C GLU A 104 -5.79 12.16 3.09
N GLY A 105 -6.55 12.88 3.92
CA GLY A 105 -7.38 12.31 4.98
C GLY A 105 -8.84 12.29 4.56
N THR A 106 -9.47 11.14 4.63
CA THR A 106 -10.91 10.99 4.39
C THR A 106 -11.62 10.72 5.70
N LEU A 107 -12.59 11.57 6.05
CA LEU A 107 -13.44 11.35 7.20
C LEU A 107 -14.40 10.18 6.92
N VAL A 108 -14.39 9.19 7.78
CA VAL A 108 -15.32 8.06 7.76
C VAL A 108 -16.25 8.20 8.95
N ASP A 109 -17.54 8.35 8.66
CA ASP A 109 -18.63 8.33 9.66
C ASP A 109 -19.34 6.98 9.59
N THR A 110 -19.32 6.25 10.70
CA THR A 110 -20.00 4.94 10.82
C THR A 110 -21.40 5.06 11.44
N GLY A 111 -21.86 6.27 11.77
CA GLY A 111 -23.08 6.51 12.54
C GLY A 111 -22.94 6.24 14.05
N ILE A 112 -21.80 5.66 14.47
CA ILE A 112 -21.47 5.40 15.88
C ILE A 112 -20.22 6.19 16.28
N SER A 113 -19.26 6.30 15.35
CA SER A 113 -17.99 7.01 15.54
C SER A 113 -17.52 7.62 14.23
N GLU A 114 -16.75 8.69 14.34
CA GLU A 114 -16.06 9.32 13.23
C GLU A 114 -14.56 9.09 13.39
N TYR A 115 -13.85 8.80 12.28
CA TYR A 115 -12.40 8.69 12.24
C TYR A 115 -11.87 9.05 10.86
N TYR A 116 -10.57 9.35 10.77
CA TYR A 116 -9.90 9.61 9.50
C TYR A 116 -9.16 8.37 9.02
N THR A 117 -9.33 8.05 7.74
CA THR A 117 -8.43 7.19 7.00
C THR A 117 -7.48 8.06 6.18
N TRP A 118 -6.23 7.61 6.04
CA TRP A 118 -5.18 8.34 5.35
C TRP A 118 -4.68 7.52 4.16
N ASP A 119 -4.48 8.17 3.02
CA ASP A 119 -3.84 7.55 1.85
C ASP A 119 -3.04 8.59 1.08
N TYR A 120 -2.07 8.12 0.29
CA TYR A 120 -1.35 8.94 -0.66
C TYR A 120 -1.99 8.86 -2.04
N THR A 121 -2.37 10.02 -2.57
CA THR A 121 -2.93 10.16 -3.92
C THR A 121 -1.84 10.49 -4.92
N GLY A 122 -1.96 9.97 -6.15
CA GLY A 122 -1.00 10.10 -7.24
C GLY A 122 -1.02 8.85 -8.13
N ASN A 123 -0.23 8.86 -9.19
CA ASN A 123 -0.09 7.68 -10.05
C ASN A 123 0.86 6.67 -9.41
N LYS A 124 0.31 5.58 -8.89
CA LYS A 124 1.05 4.53 -8.18
C LYS A 124 1.70 3.50 -9.11
N ASN A 125 1.30 3.48 -10.39
CA ASN A 125 1.66 2.41 -11.33
C ASN A 125 2.69 2.85 -12.36
N PHE A 126 3.63 1.94 -12.69
CA PHE A 126 4.57 2.13 -13.79
C PHE A 126 5.02 0.79 -14.40
N GLU A 127 5.60 0.87 -15.59
CA GLU A 127 6.19 -0.26 -16.30
C GLU A 127 7.52 0.18 -16.92
N ILE A 128 8.49 -0.73 -16.96
CA ILE A 128 9.79 -0.46 -17.56
C ILE A 128 9.75 -0.79 -19.05
N SER A 129 9.98 0.21 -19.87
CA SER A 129 10.02 0.07 -21.32
C SER A 129 11.32 -0.57 -21.83
N TYR A 130 11.31 -1.00 -23.09
CA TYR A 130 12.50 -1.54 -23.77
C TYR A 130 13.66 -0.54 -23.80
N GLN A 131 13.36 0.73 -24.00
CA GLN A 131 14.38 1.79 -24.09
C GLN A 131 15.08 2.04 -22.75
N GLN A 132 14.40 1.79 -21.65
CA GLN A 132 14.91 1.98 -20.28
C GLN A 132 15.71 0.79 -19.77
N CYS A 133 15.54 -0.40 -20.37
CA CYS A 133 16.28 -1.61 -20.04
C CYS A 133 16.62 -2.37 -21.34
N THR A 134 17.62 -1.90 -22.08
CA THR A 134 18.03 -2.45 -23.37
C THR A 134 18.82 -3.76 -23.20
N ASN A 135 18.55 -4.71 -24.10
CA ASN A 135 19.29 -5.99 -24.21
C ASN A 135 19.26 -6.93 -23.00
N GLN A 136 18.49 -6.61 -21.95
CA GLN A 136 18.34 -7.44 -20.76
C GLN A 136 16.85 -7.59 -20.41
N LYS A 137 16.53 -8.70 -19.73
CA LYS A 137 15.19 -8.90 -19.18
C LYS A 137 14.99 -8.08 -17.91
N THR A 138 16.05 -7.92 -17.13
CA THR A 138 16.07 -7.23 -15.84
C THR A 138 17.15 -6.16 -15.80
N CYS A 139 16.90 -5.05 -15.13
CA CYS A 139 17.87 -3.99 -14.89
C CYS A 139 17.83 -3.54 -13.42
N ASN A 140 18.92 -2.91 -12.98
CA ASN A 140 19.04 -2.40 -11.62
C ASN A 140 18.70 -0.92 -11.58
N TYR A 141 17.85 -0.55 -10.60
CA TYR A 141 17.38 0.80 -10.37
C TYR A 141 17.57 1.18 -8.91
N ASP A 142 17.80 2.47 -8.68
CA ASP A 142 17.75 3.07 -7.34
C ASP A 142 16.36 3.64 -7.12
N ILE A 143 15.82 3.52 -5.90
CA ILE A 143 14.64 4.25 -5.48
C ILE A 143 15.10 5.43 -4.64
N ILE A 144 14.60 6.61 -4.94
CA ILE A 144 14.83 7.83 -4.19
C ILE A 144 13.50 8.32 -3.63
N VAL A 145 13.45 8.52 -2.33
CA VAL A 145 12.27 9.06 -1.64
C VAL A 145 12.64 10.42 -1.06
N GLU A 146 11.96 11.47 -1.53
CA GLU A 146 12.04 12.82 -0.98
C GLU A 146 10.81 13.10 -0.14
N ARG A 147 10.97 13.61 1.07
CA ARG A 147 9.90 13.91 2.01
C ARG A 147 9.70 15.41 2.12
N HIS A 148 8.45 15.83 2.18
CA HIS A 148 8.07 17.24 2.37
C HIS A 148 6.97 17.35 3.43
N GLY A 149 6.97 18.44 4.17
CA GLY A 149 6.05 18.67 5.28
C GLY A 149 6.55 18.02 6.55
N ASN A 150 5.77 17.16 7.19
CA ASN A 150 6.15 16.50 8.44
C ASN A 150 7.24 15.43 8.21
N LEU A 151 8.51 15.83 8.34
CA LEU A 151 9.65 14.95 8.11
C LEU A 151 9.85 13.87 9.18
N LYS A 152 9.23 14.05 10.36
CA LYS A 152 9.31 13.09 11.49
C LYS A 152 8.26 12.01 11.44
N GLY A 153 7.22 12.24 10.64
CA GLY A 153 6.12 11.30 10.48
C GLY A 153 6.56 10.00 9.80
N SER A 154 5.92 8.90 10.20
CA SER A 154 6.24 7.58 9.67
C SER A 154 5.35 7.19 8.49
N VAL A 155 5.91 6.45 7.55
CA VAL A 155 5.19 5.82 6.44
C VAL A 155 5.89 4.54 6.04
N THR A 156 5.12 3.49 5.76
CA THR A 156 5.64 2.30 5.09
C THR A 156 5.32 2.42 3.61
N ILE A 157 6.32 2.16 2.77
CA ILE A 157 6.23 2.20 1.32
C ILE A 157 6.63 0.82 0.82
N SER A 158 5.82 0.21 -0.03
CA SER A 158 6.15 -1.04 -0.69
C SER A 158 5.98 -0.92 -2.20
N LEU A 159 6.73 -1.73 -2.93
CA LEU A 159 6.64 -1.90 -4.37
C LEU A 159 6.33 -3.35 -4.67
N SER A 160 5.27 -3.59 -5.40
CA SER A 160 4.78 -4.92 -5.78
C SER A 160 4.65 -5.07 -7.29
N ARG A 161 4.47 -6.32 -7.76
CA ARG A 161 4.25 -6.67 -9.18
C ARG A 161 3.10 -7.64 -9.34
#